data_869cf6ff819d5e861276f38ee457be1c
#
_entry.id   869cf6ff819d5e861276f38ee457be1c
#
_cell.length_a   1.000
_cell.length_b   1.000
_cell.length_c   1.000
_cell.angle_alpha   90.00
_cell.angle_beta   90.00
_cell.angle_gamma   90.00
#
_symmetry.space_group_name_H-M   'P 1'
#
loop_
_entity.id
_entity.type
_entity.pdbx_description
1 polymer ?
#
loop_
_entity_poly.entity_id
_entity_poly.type
_entity_poly.pdbx_seq_one_letter_code
_entity_poly.pdbx_strand_id
1 'polypeptide(L)'
;MNLQSEKINSILSEKRIKLHLFEPSNRKIWTVVGTEKEYWLDPDLGFCSCPGYYFNNECYHLDIFPLARAKNQIELTTFSDDEYESFIGSLLSEL
;
A
#
# COMPACT_ATOMS: atom_id res chain seq x y z
N MET A 1 -12.07 -15.45 17.22
CA MET A 1 -11.37 -14.36 16.51
C MET A 1 -10.24 -14.97 15.69
N ASN A 2 -10.16 -14.65 14.42
CA ASN A 2 -9.09 -15.19 13.60
C ASN A 2 -7.93 -14.18 13.49
N LEU A 3 -6.74 -14.69 13.11
CA LEU A 3 -5.54 -13.87 13.00
C LEU A 3 -5.69 -12.79 11.94
N GLN A 4 -6.51 -13.06 10.90
CA GLN A 4 -6.69 -12.10 9.82
C GLN A 4 -7.41 -10.85 10.30
N SER A 5 -8.39 -10.98 11.20
CA SER A 5 -9.09 -9.81 11.77
C SER A 5 -8.13 -8.92 12.56
N GLU A 6 -7.22 -9.52 13.30
CA GLU A 6 -6.22 -8.76 14.05
C GLU A 6 -5.26 -8.03 13.12
N LYS A 7 -4.84 -8.69 12.04
CA LYS A 7 -3.98 -8.06 11.04
C LYS A 7 -4.68 -6.89 10.36
N ILE A 8 -5.96 -7.06 10.02
CA ILE A 8 -6.74 -6.00 9.40
C ILE A 8 -6.84 -4.79 10.32
N ASN A 9 -7.19 -5.03 11.58
CA ASN A 9 -7.31 -3.95 12.55
C ASN A 9 -5.99 -3.21 12.77
N SER A 10 -4.89 -3.96 12.83
CA SER A 10 -3.56 -3.37 12.98
C SER A 10 -3.23 -2.46 11.80
N ILE A 11 -3.47 -2.94 10.57
CA ILE A 11 -3.18 -2.15 9.37
C ILE A 11 -4.01 -0.86 9.35
N LEU A 12 -5.29 -0.95 9.70
CA LEU A 12 -6.17 0.20 9.71
C LEU A 12 -5.78 1.20 10.81
N SER A 13 -5.61 0.73 12.04
CA SER A 13 -5.34 1.61 13.18
C SER A 13 -3.97 2.27 13.10
N GLU A 14 -2.98 1.59 12.52
CA GLU A 14 -1.64 2.12 12.37
C GLU A 14 -1.45 2.87 11.05
N LYS A 15 -2.50 2.99 10.24
CA LYS A 15 -2.45 3.67 8.94
C LYS A 15 -1.32 3.16 8.08
N ARG A 16 -1.22 1.83 7.96
CA ARG A 16 -0.13 1.19 7.23
C ARG A 16 -0.35 1.20 5.72
N ILE A 17 -1.55 1.54 5.24
CA ILE A 17 -1.77 1.80 3.82
C ILE A 17 -1.47 3.26 3.57
N LYS A 18 -0.58 3.53 2.62
CA LYS A 18 -0.08 4.88 2.34
C LYS A 18 -0.28 5.25 0.89
N LEU A 19 -0.64 6.51 0.68
CA LEU A 19 -0.70 7.11 -0.65
C LEU A 19 0.45 8.08 -0.79
N HIS A 20 1.27 7.87 -1.80
CA HIS A 20 2.37 8.77 -2.15
C HIS A 20 1.95 9.55 -3.40
N LEU A 21 1.68 10.83 -3.22
CA LEU A 21 1.22 11.71 -4.29
C LEU A 21 2.38 12.56 -4.79
N PHE A 22 2.61 12.54 -6.09
CA PHE A 22 3.69 13.30 -6.73
C PHE A 22 3.10 14.48 -7.51
N GLU A 23 3.57 15.65 -7.22
CA GLU A 23 3.09 16.89 -7.83
C GLU A 23 4.17 17.56 -8.64
N PRO A 24 3.83 18.23 -9.74
CA PRO A 24 2.48 18.59 -10.21
C PRO A 24 1.80 17.53 -11.08
N SER A 25 2.44 16.38 -11.36
CA SER A 25 1.87 15.38 -12.27
C SER A 25 0.63 14.68 -11.72
N ASN A 26 0.43 14.71 -10.41
CA ASN A 26 -0.63 13.97 -9.71
C ASN A 26 -0.49 12.44 -9.83
N ARG A 27 0.73 11.96 -10.00
CA ARG A 27 0.99 10.53 -9.99
C ARG A 27 0.76 9.99 -8.58
N LYS A 28 0.15 8.82 -8.51
CA LYS A 28 -0.19 8.18 -7.23
C LYS A 28 0.45 6.82 -7.15
N ILE A 29 1.09 6.54 -6.02
CA ILE A 29 1.63 5.21 -5.72
C ILE A 29 1.10 4.81 -4.36
N TRP A 30 0.43 3.66 -4.32
CA TRP A 30 -0.11 3.11 -3.08
C TRP A 30 0.84 2.04 -2.56
N THR A 31 1.09 2.05 -1.25
CA THR A 31 1.88 1.01 -0.61
C THR A 31 1.20 0.56 0.67
N VAL A 32 1.57 -0.61 1.14
CA VAL A 32 1.16 -1.12 2.45
C VAL A 32 2.40 -1.57 3.19
N VAL A 33 2.55 -1.09 4.42
CA VAL A 33 3.71 -1.45 5.25
C VAL A 33 3.41 -2.78 5.94
N GLY A 34 4.15 -3.81 5.56
CA GLY A 34 4.09 -5.11 6.21
C GLY A 34 4.98 -5.17 7.45
N THR A 35 5.21 -6.38 7.95
CA THR A 35 6.03 -6.58 9.14
C THR A 35 7.50 -6.26 8.89
N GLU A 36 8.02 -6.65 7.73
CA GLU A 36 9.43 -6.49 7.40
C GLU A 36 9.67 -5.66 6.15
N LYS A 37 8.66 -5.53 5.30
CA LYS A 37 8.77 -4.86 4.00
C LYS A 37 7.57 -4.00 3.72
N GLU A 38 7.75 -3.08 2.80
CA GLU A 38 6.67 -2.30 2.22
C GLU A 38 6.33 -2.91 0.86
N TYR A 39 5.04 -3.15 0.61
CA TYR A 39 4.59 -3.77 -0.63
C TYR A 39 3.88 -2.73 -1.49
N TRP A 40 4.05 -2.86 -2.80
CA TRP A 40 3.33 -2.03 -3.77
C TRP A 40 1.92 -2.56 -3.95
N LEU A 41 0.96 -1.65 -3.92
CA LEU A 41 -0.45 -1.96 -4.06
C LEU A 41 -1.02 -1.16 -5.23
N ASP A 42 -1.72 -1.83 -6.14
CA ASP A 42 -2.43 -1.16 -7.23
C ASP A 42 -3.89 -1.55 -7.17
N PRO A 43 -4.72 -0.73 -6.50
CA PRO A 43 -6.13 -1.08 -6.34
C PRO A 43 -6.92 -1.05 -7.64
N ASP A 44 -6.50 -0.26 -8.62
CA ASP A 44 -7.19 -0.18 -9.91
C ASP A 44 -7.01 -1.46 -10.73
N LEU A 45 -5.81 -2.06 -10.67
CA LEU A 45 -5.52 -3.31 -11.34
C LEU A 45 -5.79 -4.53 -10.48
N GLY A 46 -6.10 -4.34 -9.20
CA GLY A 46 -6.27 -5.44 -8.27
C GLY A 46 -4.99 -6.21 -8.02
N PHE A 47 -3.86 -5.49 -7.90
CA PHE A 47 -2.53 -6.08 -7.75
C PHE A 47 -1.91 -5.70 -6.41
N CYS A 48 -1.18 -6.66 -5.82
CA CYS A 48 -0.33 -6.40 -4.66
C CYS A 48 0.96 -7.22 -4.82
N SER A 49 2.09 -6.63 -4.47
CA SER A 49 3.38 -7.31 -4.61
C SER A 49 3.71 -8.25 -3.44
N CYS A 50 2.78 -8.47 -2.52
CA CYS A 50 3.02 -9.32 -1.36
C CYS A 50 3.06 -10.81 -1.74
N PRO A 51 3.70 -11.66 -0.91
CA PRO A 51 3.76 -13.10 -1.19
C PRO A 51 2.40 -13.78 -1.32
N GLY A 52 1.40 -13.33 -0.54
CA GLY A 52 0.05 -13.90 -0.64
C GLY A 52 -0.54 -13.74 -2.03
N TYR A 53 -0.42 -12.56 -2.60
CA TYR A 53 -0.89 -12.31 -3.96
C TYR A 53 -0.10 -13.12 -4.99
N TYR A 54 1.22 -13.15 -4.82
CA TYR A 54 2.10 -13.84 -5.76
C TYR A 54 1.73 -15.33 -5.90
N PHE A 55 1.47 -15.99 -4.77
CA PHE A 55 1.20 -17.43 -4.77
C PHE A 55 -0.26 -17.78 -5.01
N ASN A 56 -1.19 -16.95 -4.55
CA ASN A 56 -2.62 -17.30 -4.53
C ASN A 56 -3.51 -16.37 -5.35
N ASN A 57 -2.96 -15.32 -5.94
CA ASN A 57 -3.71 -14.25 -6.61
C ASN A 57 -4.73 -13.57 -5.70
N GLU A 58 -4.57 -13.73 -4.40
CA GLU A 58 -5.45 -13.13 -3.41
C GLU A 58 -4.61 -12.53 -2.29
N CYS A 59 -5.08 -11.41 -1.75
CA CYS A 59 -4.33 -10.71 -0.75
C CYS A 59 -5.29 -9.89 0.10
N TYR A 60 -5.19 -10.04 1.42
CA TYR A 60 -6.06 -9.29 2.32
C TYR A 60 -5.77 -7.78 2.27
N HIS A 61 -4.60 -7.37 1.79
CA HIS A 61 -4.31 -5.95 1.60
C HIS A 61 -5.25 -5.30 0.60
N LEU A 62 -5.58 -6.02 -0.48
CA LEU A 62 -6.53 -5.52 -1.47
C LEU A 62 -7.94 -5.43 -0.89
N ASP A 63 -8.30 -6.37 -0.02
CA ASP A 63 -9.61 -6.36 0.64
C ASP A 63 -9.72 -5.23 1.66
N ILE A 64 -8.61 -4.87 2.31
CA ILE A 64 -8.58 -3.81 3.31
C ILE A 64 -8.65 -2.42 2.67
N PHE A 65 -8.15 -2.26 1.45
CA PHE A 65 -8.03 -0.97 0.81
C PHE A 65 -9.35 -0.18 0.80
N PRO A 66 -10.49 -0.77 0.39
CA PRO A 66 -11.75 -0.02 0.40
C PRO A 66 -12.17 0.39 1.81
N LEU A 67 -11.89 -0.44 2.81
CA LEU A 67 -12.19 -0.11 4.20
C LEU A 67 -11.33 1.05 4.70
N ALA A 68 -10.04 1.02 4.39
CA ALA A 68 -9.12 2.08 4.78
C ALA A 68 -9.54 3.40 4.15
N ARG A 69 -9.93 3.35 2.89
CA ARG A 69 -10.38 4.53 2.17
C ARG A 69 -11.67 5.09 2.76
N ALA A 70 -12.64 4.22 3.05
CA ALA A 70 -13.92 4.65 3.62
C ALA A 70 -13.76 5.23 5.02
N LYS A 71 -12.82 4.70 5.81
CA LYS A 71 -12.58 5.14 7.19
C LYS A 71 -11.53 6.24 7.30
N ASN A 72 -11.01 6.70 6.17
CA ASN A 72 -9.95 7.72 6.13
C ASN A 72 -8.72 7.29 6.94
N GLN A 73 -8.32 6.03 6.80
CA GLN A 73 -7.18 5.46 7.49
C GLN A 73 -5.98 5.28 6.56
N ILE A 74 -5.88 6.13 5.55
CA ILE A 74 -4.76 6.12 4.60
C ILE A 74 -3.88 7.32 4.90
N GLU A 75 -2.58 7.08 5.06
CA GLU A 75 -1.61 8.15 5.28
C GLU A 75 -1.21 8.75 3.94
N LEU A 76 -1.43 10.05 3.78
CA LEU A 76 -1.05 10.78 2.57
C LEU A 76 0.29 11.48 2.77
N THR A 77 1.21 11.27 1.84
CA THR A 77 2.47 12.00 1.79
C THR A 77 2.64 12.59 0.39
N THR A 78 3.01 13.86 0.31
CA THR A 78 3.18 14.56 -0.96
C THR A 78 4.65 14.71 -1.29
N PHE A 79 5.01 14.45 -2.54
CA PHE A 79 6.38 14.55 -3.04
C PHE A 79 6.41 15.43 -4.29
N SER A 80 7.61 15.92 -4.62
CA SER A 80 7.86 16.54 -5.91
C SER A 80 8.07 15.46 -6.98
N ASP A 81 7.71 15.77 -8.23
CA ASP A 81 7.96 14.88 -9.36
C ASP A 81 9.45 14.56 -9.51
N ASP A 82 10.34 15.44 -9.06
CA ASP A 82 11.78 15.22 -9.10
C ASP A 82 12.19 14.01 -8.23
N GLU A 83 11.38 13.66 -7.26
CA GLU A 83 11.66 12.55 -6.34
C GLU A 83 11.08 11.23 -6.82
N TYR A 84 10.34 11.24 -7.93
CA TYR A 84 9.60 10.06 -8.39
C TYR A 84 10.52 8.89 -8.73
N GLU A 85 11.55 9.13 -9.53
CA GLU A 85 12.46 8.05 -9.94
C GLU A 85 13.19 7.44 -8.76
N SER A 86 13.63 8.27 -7.83
CA SER A 86 14.30 7.80 -6.62
C SER A 86 13.37 6.96 -5.76
N PHE A 87 12.11 7.39 -5.62
CA PHE A 87 11.11 6.66 -4.86
C PHE A 87 10.85 5.29 -5.48
N ILE A 88 10.61 5.26 -6.79
CA ILE A 88 10.34 4.01 -7.51
C ILE A 88 11.54 3.06 -7.41
N GLY A 89 12.75 3.58 -7.56
CA GLY A 89 13.95 2.78 -7.43
C GLY A 89 14.08 2.13 -6.07
N SER A 90 13.81 2.88 -5.00
CA SER A 90 13.84 2.35 -3.64
C SER A 90 12.77 1.29 -3.42
N LEU A 91 11.55 1.54 -3.91
CA LEU A 91 10.45 0.58 -3.77
C LEU A 91 10.75 -0.72 -4.48
N LEU A 92 11.24 -0.64 -5.73
CA LEU A 92 11.56 -1.83 -6.50
C LEU A 92 12.71 -2.64 -5.90
N SER A 93 13.65 -1.98 -5.23
CA SER A 93 14.78 -2.68 -4.60
C SER A 93 14.34 -3.53 -3.41
N GLU A 94 13.17 -3.25 -2.83
CA GLU A 94 12.61 -4.03 -1.73
C GLU A 94 11.76 -5.22 -2.19
N LEU A 95 11.43 -5.25 -3.46
CA LEU A 95 10.64 -6.34 -4.03
C LEU A 95 11.53 -7.51 -4.41
#